data_4143a1634b71512b3a888692ea1d73bf
#
_entry.id   4143a1634b71512b3a888692ea1d73bf
#
_cell.length_a   1.000
_cell.length_b   1.000
_cell.length_c   1.000
_cell.angle_alpha   90.00
_cell.angle_beta   90.00
_cell.angle_gamma   90.00
#
_symmetry.space_group_name_H-M   'P 1'
#
loop_
_entity.id
_entity.type
_entity.pdbx_description
1 polymer ?
#
loop_
_entity_poly.entity_id
_entity_poly.type
_entity_poly.pdbx_seq_one_letter_code
_entity_poly.pdbx_strand_id
1 'polypeptide(L)'
;METSKRNISFGRSIYINLGEQVVTQVLEEMKAVRQTVAFTSFQLPEHPLEISDMARLVELARSYEVDLIPDIAHKDLTKENIAALKKAGLSYLRLDEFGDEAFIERCGKAFTLVVNASTFTHREYKLLERLGFSRQIIACHNYYPKVYSGISLEKFTTINQKLHALGVKVLAFIPGDEPLRGPLHEGLPTVETHRTLDTRLAICAHPVGTQC
;
A
#
# COMPACT_ATOMS: atom_id res chain seq x y z
N MET A 1 19.01 18.59 -22.42
CA MET A 1 18.71 17.82 -21.19
C MET A 1 17.20 17.94 -20.97
N GLU A 2 16.43 16.96 -21.42
CA GLU A 2 14.99 16.91 -21.11
C GLU A 2 14.85 16.59 -19.63
N THR A 3 14.29 17.51 -18.86
CA THR A 3 13.85 17.26 -17.50
C THR A 3 12.67 16.31 -17.59
N SER A 4 12.90 15.01 -17.40
CA SER A 4 11.85 14.01 -17.23
C SER A 4 10.90 14.51 -16.14
N LYS A 5 9.68 14.89 -16.51
CA LYS A 5 8.64 15.24 -15.54
C LYS A 5 8.43 14.04 -14.63
N ARG A 6 8.69 14.22 -13.35
CA ARG A 6 8.41 13.20 -12.33
C ARG A 6 6.90 12.97 -12.28
N ASN A 7 6.43 11.83 -12.74
CA ASN A 7 5.06 11.39 -12.52
C ASN A 7 4.99 10.73 -11.14
N ILE A 8 4.87 11.53 -10.09
CA ILE A 8 4.62 11.05 -8.73
C ILE A 8 3.10 11.10 -8.52
N SER A 9 2.52 9.97 -8.15
CA SER A 9 1.12 9.87 -7.75
C SER A 9 1.03 9.75 -6.25
N PHE A 10 0.09 10.45 -5.65
CA PHE A 10 -0.15 10.44 -4.20
C PHE A 10 -1.45 9.73 -3.89
N GLY A 11 -1.46 8.98 -2.78
CA GLY A 11 -2.63 8.41 -2.17
C GLY A 11 -2.68 8.72 -0.67
N ARG A 12 -3.69 8.22 0.01
CA ARG A 12 -3.84 8.35 1.47
C ARG A 12 -3.97 6.98 2.13
N SER A 13 -3.68 6.92 3.42
CA SER A 13 -4.07 5.79 4.24
C SER A 13 -5.44 6.05 4.85
N ILE A 14 -6.35 5.09 4.73
CA ILE A 14 -7.72 5.16 5.25
C ILE A 14 -7.94 3.95 6.16
N TYR A 15 -8.59 4.15 7.30
CA TYR A 15 -8.83 3.09 8.26
C TYR A 15 -10.29 3.13 8.72
N ILE A 16 -11.00 2.01 8.57
CA ILE A 16 -12.44 1.91 8.86
C ILE A 16 -12.77 2.15 10.34
N ASN A 17 -11.84 1.83 11.25
CA ASN A 17 -11.99 2.06 12.68
C ASN A 17 -12.07 3.53 13.09
N LEU A 18 -11.76 4.47 12.18
CA LEU A 18 -11.96 5.90 12.41
C LEU A 18 -13.42 6.34 12.30
N GLY A 19 -14.31 5.42 11.89
CA GLY A 19 -15.74 5.67 11.66
C GLY A 19 -16.04 6.12 10.23
N GLU A 20 -17.24 5.76 9.78
CA GLU A 20 -17.67 5.98 8.39
C GLU A 20 -17.67 7.45 7.97
N GLN A 21 -18.03 8.36 8.89
CA GLN A 21 -18.03 9.80 8.60
C GLN A 21 -16.62 10.32 8.26
N VAL A 22 -15.61 9.92 9.05
CA VAL A 22 -14.21 10.32 8.82
C VAL A 22 -13.70 9.73 7.50
N VAL A 23 -14.00 8.45 7.25
CA VAL A 23 -13.63 7.79 5.99
C VAL A 23 -14.25 8.49 4.80
N THR A 24 -15.55 8.81 4.87
CA THR A 24 -16.28 9.53 3.81
C THR A 24 -15.67 10.90 3.53
N GLN A 25 -15.39 11.68 4.58
CA GLN A 25 -14.73 12.98 4.43
C GLN A 25 -13.37 12.86 3.73
N VAL A 26 -12.55 11.88 4.11
CA VAL A 26 -11.24 11.65 3.46
C VAL A 26 -11.43 11.28 1.99
N LEU A 27 -12.41 10.45 1.65
CA LEU A 27 -12.70 10.07 0.27
C LEU A 27 -13.19 11.26 -0.58
N GLU A 28 -14.01 12.15 -0.01
CA GLU A 28 -14.44 13.40 -0.64
C GLU A 28 -13.24 14.32 -0.95
N GLU A 29 -12.34 14.50 0.04
CA GLU A 29 -11.12 15.26 -0.16
C GLU A 29 -10.21 14.63 -1.23
N MET A 30 -10.05 13.31 -1.23
CA MET A 30 -9.28 12.59 -2.25
C MET A 30 -9.85 12.82 -3.64
N LYS A 31 -11.18 12.72 -3.79
CA LYS A 31 -11.87 12.99 -5.06
C LYS A 31 -11.66 14.42 -5.53
N ALA A 32 -11.75 15.40 -4.63
CA ALA A 32 -11.55 16.81 -4.97
C ALA A 32 -10.15 17.09 -5.53
N VAL A 33 -9.11 16.37 -5.06
CA VAL A 33 -7.72 16.52 -5.53
C VAL A 33 -7.29 15.42 -6.52
N ARG A 34 -8.23 14.61 -7.00
CA ARG A 34 -8.01 13.52 -7.97
C ARG A 34 -7.00 12.46 -7.50
N GLN A 35 -6.99 12.16 -6.23
CA GLN A 35 -6.27 11.01 -5.68
C GLN A 35 -7.15 9.76 -5.84
N THR A 36 -6.63 8.73 -6.50
CA THR A 36 -7.42 7.55 -6.90
C THR A 36 -6.99 6.27 -6.18
N VAL A 37 -6.02 6.33 -5.27
CA VAL A 37 -5.49 5.16 -4.57
C VAL A 37 -5.42 5.44 -3.08
N ALA A 38 -5.91 4.50 -2.28
CA ALA A 38 -5.76 4.53 -0.83
C ALA A 38 -5.23 3.19 -0.29
N PHE A 39 -4.38 3.28 0.74
CA PHE A 39 -3.93 2.13 1.50
C PHE A 39 -4.82 1.93 2.73
N THR A 40 -5.06 0.67 3.11
CA THR A 40 -5.67 0.33 4.39
C THR A 40 -5.04 -0.94 4.96
N SER A 41 -5.15 -1.16 6.27
CA SER A 41 -4.74 -2.41 6.90
C SER A 41 -5.95 -3.11 7.50
N PHE A 42 -6.06 -4.40 7.25
CA PHE A 42 -7.00 -5.28 7.92
C PHE A 42 -6.47 -5.75 9.29
N GLN A 43 -5.16 -5.69 9.46
CA GLN A 43 -4.45 -6.13 10.66
C GLN A 43 -4.35 -4.99 11.68
N LEU A 44 -5.48 -4.65 12.31
CA LEU A 44 -5.53 -3.65 13.37
C LEU A 44 -5.71 -4.35 14.72
N PRO A 45 -4.67 -4.42 15.59
CA PRO A 45 -4.75 -5.12 16.88
C PRO A 45 -5.85 -4.58 17.78
N GLU A 46 -6.16 -3.29 17.67
CA GLU A 46 -7.14 -2.59 18.49
C GLU A 46 -8.59 -2.85 18.08
N HIS A 47 -8.81 -3.27 16.82
CA HIS A 47 -10.13 -3.48 16.24
C HIS A 47 -10.12 -4.68 15.28
N PRO A 48 -10.55 -5.87 15.75
CA PRO A 48 -10.74 -7.01 14.87
C PRO A 48 -11.77 -6.64 13.78
N LEU A 49 -11.39 -6.77 12.53
CA LEU A 49 -12.24 -6.51 11.37
C LEU A 49 -12.73 -7.81 10.78
N GLU A 50 -14.00 -7.82 10.35
CA GLU A 50 -14.56 -8.88 9.52
C GLU A 50 -14.31 -8.58 8.03
N ILE A 51 -14.28 -9.61 7.21
CA ILE A 51 -14.17 -9.42 5.74
C ILE A 51 -15.32 -8.59 5.18
N SER A 52 -16.48 -8.67 5.78
CA SER A 52 -17.65 -7.83 5.45
C SER A 52 -17.37 -6.33 5.63
N ASP A 53 -16.61 -5.94 6.67
CA ASP A 53 -16.22 -4.55 6.89
C ASP A 53 -15.28 -4.07 5.80
N MET A 54 -14.32 -4.92 5.43
CA MET A 54 -13.40 -4.62 4.33
C MET A 54 -14.15 -4.52 2.98
N ALA A 55 -15.07 -5.44 2.71
CA ALA A 55 -15.89 -5.39 1.50
C ALA A 55 -16.70 -4.09 1.42
N ARG A 56 -17.33 -3.69 2.54
CA ARG A 56 -18.07 -2.41 2.63
C ARG A 56 -17.15 -1.20 2.41
N LEU A 57 -15.94 -1.21 2.97
CA LEU A 57 -14.97 -0.14 2.73
C LEU A 57 -14.55 -0.07 1.26
N VAL A 58 -14.37 -1.22 0.60
CA VAL A 58 -14.07 -1.29 -0.85
C VAL A 58 -15.22 -0.68 -1.66
N GLU A 59 -16.47 -1.06 -1.39
CA GLU A 59 -17.64 -0.52 -2.08
C GLU A 59 -17.76 0.99 -1.89
N LEU A 60 -17.55 1.48 -0.66
CA LEU A 60 -17.57 2.91 -0.35
C LEU A 60 -16.46 3.65 -1.10
N ALA A 61 -15.22 3.20 -1.04
CA ALA A 61 -14.09 3.84 -1.74
C ALA A 61 -14.31 3.90 -3.25
N ARG A 62 -14.83 2.83 -3.84
CA ARG A 62 -15.16 2.80 -5.28
C ARG A 62 -16.23 3.80 -5.68
N SER A 63 -17.20 4.10 -4.82
CA SER A 63 -18.20 5.14 -5.10
C SER A 63 -17.60 6.55 -5.22
N TYR A 64 -16.37 6.74 -4.70
CA TYR A 64 -15.55 7.93 -4.84
C TYR A 64 -14.43 7.81 -5.89
N GLU A 65 -14.45 6.74 -6.69
CA GLU A 65 -13.42 6.46 -7.70
C GLU A 65 -12.02 6.22 -7.11
N VAL A 66 -11.98 5.68 -5.89
CA VAL A 66 -10.73 5.34 -5.17
C VAL A 66 -10.57 3.83 -5.11
N ASP A 67 -9.43 3.33 -5.62
CA ASP A 67 -9.02 1.94 -5.45
C ASP A 67 -8.32 1.76 -4.10
N LEU A 68 -8.71 0.72 -3.36
CA LEU A 68 -8.05 0.35 -2.11
C LEU A 68 -6.92 -0.65 -2.33
N ILE A 69 -5.86 -0.49 -1.55
CA ILE A 69 -4.78 -1.47 -1.37
C ILE A 69 -4.85 -1.96 0.08
N PRO A 70 -5.66 -2.99 0.39
CA PRO A 70 -5.72 -3.54 1.71
C PRO A 70 -4.56 -4.49 1.99
N ASP A 71 -4.03 -4.41 3.20
CA ASP A 71 -3.07 -5.34 3.77
C ASP A 71 -3.82 -6.39 4.59
N ILE A 72 -3.95 -7.60 4.07
CA ILE A 72 -4.74 -8.69 4.66
C ILE A 72 -3.82 -9.88 4.93
N ALA A 73 -3.89 -10.44 6.14
CA ALA A 73 -3.10 -11.60 6.51
C ALA A 73 -3.49 -12.85 5.69
N HIS A 74 -2.50 -13.69 5.40
CA HIS A 74 -2.69 -14.93 4.63
C HIS A 74 -3.83 -15.81 5.18
N LYS A 75 -3.93 -15.94 6.52
CA LYS A 75 -4.97 -16.75 7.20
C LYS A 75 -6.40 -16.28 6.89
N ASP A 76 -6.59 -14.99 6.58
CA ASP A 76 -7.88 -14.38 6.32
C ASP A 76 -8.26 -14.40 4.83
N LEU A 77 -7.34 -14.83 3.94
CA LEU A 77 -7.54 -14.93 2.50
C LEU A 77 -8.01 -16.34 2.08
N THR A 78 -9.12 -16.79 2.66
CA THR A 78 -9.81 -18.02 2.22
C THR A 78 -10.40 -17.84 0.81
N LYS A 79 -10.83 -18.93 0.17
CA LYS A 79 -11.49 -18.86 -1.16
C LYS A 79 -12.75 -18.01 -1.11
N GLU A 80 -13.52 -18.14 -0.04
CA GLU A 80 -14.78 -17.43 0.21
C GLU A 80 -14.53 -15.93 0.38
N ASN A 81 -13.51 -15.58 1.18
CA ASN A 81 -13.13 -14.19 1.45
C ASN A 81 -12.57 -13.50 0.21
N ILE A 82 -11.73 -14.19 -0.58
CA ILE A 82 -11.26 -13.70 -1.88
C ILE A 82 -12.44 -13.42 -2.83
N ALA A 83 -13.41 -14.34 -2.88
CA ALA A 83 -14.60 -14.17 -3.73
C ALA A 83 -15.45 -12.97 -3.27
N ALA A 84 -15.63 -12.78 -1.95
CA ALA A 84 -16.37 -11.66 -1.38
C ALA A 84 -15.70 -10.31 -1.71
N LEU A 85 -14.38 -10.21 -1.51
CA LEU A 85 -13.62 -9.00 -1.82
C LEU A 85 -13.64 -8.68 -3.33
N LYS A 86 -13.51 -9.70 -4.17
CA LYS A 86 -13.63 -9.53 -5.63
C LYS A 86 -15.02 -9.05 -6.04
N LYS A 87 -16.08 -9.59 -5.42
CA LYS A 87 -17.46 -9.16 -5.66
C LYS A 87 -17.69 -7.70 -5.23
N ALA A 88 -17.08 -7.26 -4.13
CA ALA A 88 -17.10 -5.87 -3.69
C ALA A 88 -16.32 -4.92 -4.64
N GLY A 89 -15.54 -5.48 -5.57
CA GLY A 89 -14.80 -4.75 -6.58
C GLY A 89 -13.37 -4.40 -6.21
N LEU A 90 -12.76 -5.14 -5.26
CA LEU A 90 -11.34 -4.97 -4.94
C LEU A 90 -10.48 -5.25 -6.18
N SER A 91 -9.54 -4.34 -6.49
CA SER A 91 -8.61 -4.43 -7.62
C SER A 91 -7.21 -4.84 -7.17
N TYR A 92 -6.78 -4.42 -6.00
CA TYR A 92 -5.42 -4.62 -5.47
C TYR A 92 -5.45 -5.36 -4.15
N LEU A 93 -4.45 -6.22 -3.92
CA LEU A 93 -4.28 -6.93 -2.65
C LEU A 93 -2.82 -6.91 -2.23
N ARG A 94 -2.52 -6.32 -1.05
CA ARG A 94 -1.19 -6.36 -0.48
C ARG A 94 -0.99 -7.66 0.28
N LEU A 95 0.10 -8.35 -0.08
CA LEU A 95 0.58 -9.55 0.59
C LEU A 95 1.77 -9.17 1.46
N ASP A 96 1.61 -9.20 2.78
CA ASP A 96 2.73 -8.97 3.70
C ASP A 96 3.67 -10.18 3.72
N GLU A 97 3.10 -11.38 3.65
CA GLU A 97 3.82 -12.63 3.51
C GLU A 97 3.51 -13.29 2.17
N PHE A 98 4.55 -13.81 1.53
CA PHE A 98 4.44 -14.53 0.28
C PHE A 98 4.09 -16.00 0.57
N GLY A 99 2.88 -16.41 0.25
CA GLY A 99 2.40 -17.78 0.46
C GLY A 99 2.97 -18.81 -0.52
N ASP A 100 2.39 -19.99 -0.50
CA ASP A 100 2.72 -21.03 -1.47
C ASP A 100 2.22 -20.67 -2.90
N GLU A 101 2.67 -21.45 -3.89
CA GLU A 101 2.35 -21.20 -5.30
C GLU A 101 0.84 -21.21 -5.57
N ALA A 102 0.09 -22.13 -4.97
CA ALA A 102 -1.35 -22.24 -5.16
C ALA A 102 -2.11 -21.05 -4.57
N PHE A 103 -1.62 -20.52 -3.45
CA PHE A 103 -2.15 -19.30 -2.84
C PHE A 103 -1.89 -18.08 -3.73
N ILE A 104 -0.65 -17.91 -4.19
CA ILE A 104 -0.26 -16.80 -5.06
C ILE A 104 -1.04 -16.83 -6.37
N GLU A 105 -1.20 -18.02 -6.98
CA GLU A 105 -1.99 -18.19 -8.21
C GLU A 105 -3.46 -17.78 -7.99
N ARG A 106 -4.05 -18.19 -6.87
CA ARG A 106 -5.44 -17.85 -6.52
C ARG A 106 -5.62 -16.36 -6.33
N CYS A 107 -4.72 -15.70 -5.57
CA CYS A 107 -4.77 -14.27 -5.34
C CYS A 107 -4.49 -13.47 -6.63
N GLY A 108 -3.50 -13.88 -7.43
CA GLY A 108 -3.12 -13.19 -8.67
C GLY A 108 -4.18 -13.30 -9.79
N LYS A 109 -4.99 -14.37 -9.81
CA LYS A 109 -6.17 -14.47 -10.68
C LYS A 109 -7.32 -13.55 -10.27
N ALA A 110 -7.37 -13.15 -9.01
CA ALA A 110 -8.42 -12.30 -8.48
C ALA A 110 -8.03 -10.82 -8.47
N PHE A 111 -6.78 -10.49 -8.16
CA PHE A 111 -6.31 -9.15 -7.87
C PHE A 111 -4.95 -8.85 -8.51
N THR A 112 -4.64 -7.58 -8.70
CA THR A 112 -3.27 -7.10 -8.88
C THR A 112 -2.54 -7.22 -7.55
N LEU A 113 -1.44 -7.97 -7.53
CA LEU A 113 -0.69 -8.23 -6.30
C LEU A 113 0.21 -7.05 -5.95
N VAL A 114 0.17 -6.64 -4.68
CA VAL A 114 1.06 -5.66 -4.10
C VAL A 114 1.96 -6.39 -3.10
N VAL A 115 3.26 -6.49 -3.41
CA VAL A 115 4.22 -7.24 -2.59
C VAL A 115 4.93 -6.33 -1.60
N ASN A 116 5.44 -6.90 -0.49
CA ASN A 116 6.21 -6.14 0.48
C ASN A 116 7.61 -5.83 -0.10
N ALA A 117 7.88 -4.56 -0.41
CA ALA A 117 9.14 -4.13 -1.02
C ALA A 117 10.40 -4.53 -0.23
N SER A 118 10.29 -4.59 1.11
CA SER A 118 11.43 -4.86 2.00
C SER A 118 11.82 -6.33 2.09
N THR A 119 10.88 -7.24 1.81
CA THR A 119 11.08 -8.69 1.95
C THR A 119 11.01 -9.43 0.61
N PHE A 120 10.51 -8.77 -0.45
CA PHE A 120 10.35 -9.37 -1.76
C PHE A 120 11.68 -9.79 -2.39
N THR A 121 11.75 -11.06 -2.74
CA THR A 121 12.98 -11.70 -3.22
C THR A 121 12.96 -11.96 -4.73
N HIS A 122 14.15 -12.16 -5.32
CA HIS A 122 14.25 -12.57 -6.73
C HIS A 122 13.57 -13.93 -6.99
N ARG A 123 13.56 -14.85 -6.02
CA ARG A 123 12.87 -16.15 -6.11
C ARG A 123 11.36 -15.96 -6.26
N GLU A 124 10.77 -15.09 -5.48
CA GLU A 124 9.35 -14.75 -5.53
C GLU A 124 8.99 -14.05 -6.85
N TYR A 125 9.86 -13.15 -7.33
CA TYR A 125 9.70 -12.54 -8.64
C TYR A 125 9.66 -13.60 -9.76
N LYS A 126 10.58 -14.57 -9.74
CA LYS A 126 10.60 -15.67 -10.71
C LYS A 126 9.36 -16.56 -10.65
N LEU A 127 8.79 -16.76 -9.46
CA LEU A 127 7.51 -17.44 -9.32
C LEU A 127 6.38 -16.65 -9.97
N LEU A 128 6.29 -15.34 -9.72
CA LEU A 128 5.28 -14.48 -10.35
C LEU A 128 5.46 -14.41 -11.88
N GLU A 129 6.70 -14.41 -12.37
CA GLU A 129 6.99 -14.46 -13.81
C GLU A 129 6.47 -15.76 -14.44
N ARG A 130 6.73 -16.91 -13.82
CA ARG A 130 6.24 -18.21 -14.25
C ARG A 130 4.72 -18.32 -14.24
N LEU A 131 4.06 -17.70 -13.26
CA LEU A 131 2.60 -17.64 -13.13
C LEU A 131 1.96 -16.57 -14.03
N GLY A 132 2.74 -15.74 -14.70
CA GLY A 132 2.25 -14.69 -15.59
C GLY A 132 1.81 -13.40 -14.91
N PHE A 133 2.12 -13.19 -13.63
CA PHE A 133 1.69 -12.01 -12.86
C PHE A 133 2.76 -10.92 -12.73
N SER A 134 4.02 -11.16 -13.11
CA SER A 134 5.15 -10.25 -12.86
C SER A 134 5.01 -8.86 -13.47
N ARG A 135 4.25 -8.72 -14.56
CA ARG A 135 4.04 -7.43 -15.24
C ARG A 135 3.01 -6.51 -14.57
N GLN A 136 2.26 -7.01 -13.62
CA GLN A 136 1.14 -6.30 -12.98
C GLN A 136 1.37 -6.06 -11.49
N ILE A 137 2.52 -6.47 -10.95
CA ILE A 137 2.81 -6.28 -9.53
C ILE A 137 3.23 -4.85 -9.22
N ILE A 138 2.92 -4.45 -8.00
CA ILE A 138 3.41 -3.23 -7.35
C ILE A 138 4.15 -3.66 -6.10
N ALA A 139 5.25 -3.01 -5.75
CA ALA A 139 5.91 -3.19 -4.48
C ALA A 139 5.55 -2.04 -3.54
N CYS A 140 5.16 -2.36 -2.31
CA CYS A 140 4.81 -1.37 -1.30
C CYS A 140 5.69 -1.56 -0.08
N HIS A 141 6.45 -0.54 0.28
CA HIS A 141 7.21 -0.55 1.53
C HIS A 141 6.29 -0.61 2.74
N ASN A 142 6.84 -1.04 3.88
CA ASN A 142 6.17 -0.88 5.16
C ASN A 142 6.24 0.58 5.64
N TYR A 143 5.27 0.97 6.44
CA TYR A 143 5.39 2.12 7.33
C TYR A 143 5.87 1.66 8.72
N TYR A 144 6.51 2.56 9.43
CA TYR A 144 7.17 2.24 10.70
C TYR A 144 6.67 3.18 11.80
N PRO A 145 5.78 2.69 12.71
CA PRO A 145 5.15 3.56 13.71
C PRO A 145 6.07 3.98 14.85
N LYS A 146 7.09 3.17 15.17
CA LYS A 146 8.02 3.47 16.27
C LYS A 146 9.19 4.30 15.76
N VAL A 147 9.60 5.30 16.56
CA VAL A 147 10.82 6.08 16.33
C VAL A 147 12.02 5.14 16.22
N TYR A 148 12.92 5.41 15.30
CA TYR A 148 14.10 4.63 14.95
C TYR A 148 13.84 3.24 14.36
N SER A 149 12.61 2.93 13.96
CA SER A 149 12.30 1.65 13.30
C SER A 149 12.23 1.73 11.78
N GLY A 150 12.14 2.94 11.21
CA GLY A 150 12.14 3.15 9.76
C GLY A 150 13.46 2.75 9.10
N ILE A 151 13.43 2.49 7.80
CA ILE A 151 14.65 2.14 7.07
C ILE A 151 15.50 3.38 6.75
N SER A 152 16.81 3.19 6.56
CA SER A 152 17.68 4.26 6.10
C SER A 152 17.37 4.64 4.64
N LEU A 153 17.68 5.87 4.26
CA LEU A 153 17.54 6.34 2.87
C LEU A 153 18.39 5.52 1.89
N GLU A 154 19.58 5.09 2.31
CA GLU A 154 20.48 4.23 1.52
C GLU A 154 19.81 2.87 1.23
N LYS A 155 19.28 2.20 2.28
CA LYS A 155 18.57 0.93 2.14
C LYS A 155 17.35 1.06 1.23
N PHE A 156 16.56 2.12 1.43
CA PHE A 156 15.41 2.45 0.61
C PHE A 156 15.80 2.60 -0.87
N THR A 157 16.83 3.39 -1.16
CA THR A 157 17.33 3.62 -2.52
C THR A 157 17.81 2.33 -3.17
N THR A 158 18.56 1.51 -2.42
CA THR A 158 19.08 0.22 -2.93
C THR A 158 17.95 -0.76 -3.27
N ILE A 159 16.91 -0.85 -2.43
CA ILE A 159 15.74 -1.71 -2.71
C ILE A 159 15.03 -1.21 -3.97
N ASN A 160 14.76 0.10 -4.06
CA ASN A 160 14.04 0.67 -5.19
C ASN A 160 14.78 0.52 -6.51
N GLN A 161 16.10 0.68 -6.54
CA GLN A 161 16.91 0.43 -7.74
C GLN A 161 16.74 -1.00 -8.26
N LYS A 162 16.73 -2.00 -7.35
CA LYS A 162 16.50 -3.42 -7.72
C LYS A 162 15.10 -3.64 -8.28
N LEU A 163 14.07 -3.08 -7.65
CA LEU A 163 12.69 -3.20 -8.09
C LEU A 163 12.44 -2.51 -9.43
N HIS A 164 12.98 -1.31 -9.62
CA HIS A 164 12.91 -0.59 -10.90
C HIS A 164 13.63 -1.30 -12.04
N ALA A 165 14.75 -1.96 -11.76
CA ALA A 165 15.45 -2.78 -12.76
C ALA A 165 14.59 -3.98 -13.24
N LEU A 166 13.61 -4.42 -12.42
CA LEU A 166 12.61 -5.41 -12.78
C LEU A 166 11.33 -4.81 -13.41
N GLY A 167 11.27 -3.49 -13.58
CA GLY A 167 10.08 -2.77 -14.06
C GLY A 167 8.94 -2.66 -13.05
N VAL A 168 9.21 -2.93 -11.77
CA VAL A 168 8.21 -2.90 -10.70
C VAL A 168 8.03 -1.48 -10.18
N LYS A 169 6.77 -1.01 -10.13
CA LYS A 169 6.42 0.26 -9.48
C LYS A 169 6.52 0.14 -7.96
N VAL A 170 6.94 1.21 -7.30
CA VAL A 170 7.15 1.22 -5.86
C VAL A 170 6.27 2.26 -5.19
N LEU A 171 5.61 1.86 -4.10
CA LEU A 171 4.90 2.72 -3.16
C LEU A 171 5.68 2.83 -1.86
N ALA A 172 5.64 4.00 -1.24
CA ALA A 172 6.25 4.24 0.07
C ALA A 172 5.37 5.20 0.88
N PHE A 173 5.56 5.21 2.19
CA PHE A 173 4.81 6.07 3.10
C PHE A 173 5.65 7.27 3.53
N ILE A 174 5.02 8.42 3.51
CA ILE A 174 5.50 9.64 4.14
C ILE A 174 4.51 10.04 5.23
N PRO A 175 4.97 10.67 6.33
CA PRO A 175 4.05 11.14 7.36
C PRO A 175 3.15 12.24 6.80
N GLY A 176 1.89 12.28 7.26
CA GLY A 176 1.03 13.44 7.08
C GLY A 176 1.45 14.55 8.06
N ASP A 177 0.96 15.78 7.81
CA ASP A 177 1.29 16.90 8.69
C ASP A 177 0.48 16.82 10.00
N GLU A 178 -0.86 16.68 9.93
CA GLU A 178 -1.76 16.51 11.11
C GLU A 178 -3.15 16.04 10.67
N PRO A 179 -3.89 15.35 11.56
CA PRO A 179 -3.44 14.70 12.80
C PRO A 179 -2.68 13.41 12.53
N LEU A 180 -1.65 13.15 13.34
CA LEU A 180 -0.89 11.91 13.26
C LEU A 180 -1.70 10.74 13.85
N ARG A 181 -1.64 9.57 13.21
CA ARG A 181 -2.38 8.38 13.64
C ARG A 181 -1.90 7.86 15.00
N GLY A 182 -2.89 7.55 15.88
CA GLY A 182 -2.63 6.84 17.13
C GLY A 182 -2.17 5.40 16.91
N PRO A 183 -1.74 4.72 17.98
CA PRO A 183 -1.67 5.24 19.36
C PRO A 183 -0.40 6.06 19.65
N LEU A 184 0.65 5.99 18.80
CA LEU A 184 1.95 6.61 19.09
C LEU A 184 2.02 8.09 18.69
N HIS A 185 1.26 8.51 17.67
CA HIS A 185 1.29 9.89 17.12
C HIS A 185 2.68 10.35 16.66
N GLU A 186 3.52 9.40 16.21
CA GLU A 186 4.92 9.62 15.79
C GLU A 186 5.10 9.66 14.26
N GLY A 187 4.00 9.69 13.53
CA GLY A 187 4.00 9.54 12.08
C GLY A 187 4.25 8.08 11.63
N LEU A 188 4.04 7.83 10.36
CA LEU A 188 4.13 6.49 9.77
C LEU A 188 5.01 6.49 8.51
N PRO A 189 6.29 6.94 8.57
CA PRO A 189 7.15 6.96 7.41
C PRO A 189 7.69 5.58 7.05
N THR A 190 8.07 5.40 5.79
CA THR A 190 8.96 4.32 5.36
C THR A 190 10.41 4.62 5.74
N VAL A 191 10.88 5.82 5.42
CA VAL A 191 12.27 6.24 5.67
C VAL A 191 12.34 7.01 6.98
N GLU A 192 13.22 6.59 7.90
CA GLU A 192 13.28 7.17 9.25
C GLU A 192 13.55 8.67 9.25
N THR A 193 14.43 9.16 8.40
CA THR A 193 14.76 10.60 8.31
C THR A 193 13.59 11.46 7.85
N HIS A 194 12.50 10.85 7.33
CA HIS A 194 11.30 11.58 6.93
C HIS A 194 10.31 11.78 8.09
N ARG A 195 10.50 11.14 9.24
CA ARG A 195 9.55 11.14 10.35
C ARG A 195 9.17 12.51 10.85
N THR A 196 10.13 13.41 10.91
CA THR A 196 9.97 14.78 11.43
C THR A 196 10.00 15.85 10.33
N LEU A 197 10.00 15.45 9.07
CA LEU A 197 9.94 16.37 7.95
C LEU A 197 8.49 16.76 7.67
N ASP A 198 8.29 18.03 7.30
CA ASP A 198 7.08 18.47 6.61
C ASP A 198 6.81 17.58 5.39
N THR A 199 5.55 17.26 5.12
CA THR A 199 5.14 16.36 4.04
C THR A 199 5.75 16.75 2.70
N ARG A 200 5.83 18.05 2.37
CA ARG A 200 6.40 18.53 1.10
C ARG A 200 7.90 18.30 1.03
N LEU A 201 8.60 18.49 2.14
CA LEU A 201 10.05 18.20 2.22
C LEU A 201 10.31 16.70 2.12
N ALA A 202 9.50 15.88 2.77
CA ALA A 202 9.60 14.43 2.64
C ALA A 202 9.39 13.96 1.18
N ILE A 203 8.43 14.53 0.46
CA ILE A 203 8.20 14.28 -0.98
C ILE A 203 9.44 14.65 -1.80
N CYS A 204 10.01 15.84 -1.56
CA CYS A 204 11.19 16.31 -2.30
C CYS A 204 12.44 15.50 -2.00
N ALA A 205 12.56 14.95 -0.79
CA ALA A 205 13.69 14.14 -0.35
C ALA A 205 13.65 12.71 -0.89
N HIS A 206 12.50 12.25 -1.44
CA HIS A 206 12.41 10.94 -2.06
C HIS A 206 13.28 10.85 -3.33
N PRO A 207 14.11 9.80 -3.47
CA PRO A 207 14.88 9.57 -4.68
C PRO A 207 13.98 9.45 -5.92
N VAL A 208 14.48 9.88 -7.06
CA VAL A 208 13.78 9.85 -8.36
C VAL A 208 13.29 8.43 -8.66
N GLY A 209 12.02 8.28 -9.04
CA GLY A 209 11.45 7.00 -9.49
C GLY A 209 10.55 6.30 -8.48
N THR A 210 10.34 6.85 -7.29
CA THR A 210 9.40 6.31 -6.31
C THR A 210 8.04 6.99 -6.45
N GLN A 211 6.95 6.21 -6.54
CA GLN A 211 5.59 6.72 -6.39
C GLN A 211 5.26 6.75 -4.88
N CYS A 212 4.72 7.83 -4.39
CA CYS A 212 4.23 7.97 -3.01
C CYS A 212 2.72 7.82 -2.95
#